data_10c1cc1f582872d43fa68aec91589fd8
#
_entry.id   10c1cc1f582872d43fa68aec91589fd8
#
_cell.length_a   1.000
_cell.length_b   1.000
_cell.length_c   1.000
_cell.angle_alpha   90.00
_cell.angle_beta   90.00
_cell.angle_gamma   90.00
#
_symmetry.space_group_name_H-M   'P 1'
#
loop_
_entity.id
_entity.type
_entity.pdbx_description
1 polymer ?
#
loop_
_entity_poly.entity_id
_entity_poly.type
_entity_poly.pdbx_seq_one_letter_code
_entity_poly.pdbx_strand_id
1 'polypeptide(L)'
;MLKSYIFYKRYSKLEISNRYMKTFSYIVFSPLLILTSSVWFTTDYLGLVLSYFFYYYSAFILSSFIFLYWLYFSKGELGISKKIPFFQLFFLIIGVILGLLDHIILSLSLFLGIAFFLYSKKEGYKLVLYSSDFLFIKNLNLILCICFIFMIVFLCNPYTKPYLN
;
A
#
# COMPACT_ATOMS: atom_id res chain seq x y z
N MET A 1 -14.51 39.94 -13.78
CA MET A 1 -14.82 38.76 -14.59
C MET A 1 -13.62 37.88 -14.98
N LEU A 2 -12.48 38.43 -15.41
CA LEU A 2 -11.30 37.60 -15.78
C LEU A 2 -10.71 36.75 -14.64
N LYS A 3 -10.64 37.29 -13.40
CA LYS A 3 -10.10 36.56 -12.25
C LYS A 3 -10.95 35.34 -11.86
N SER A 4 -12.28 35.41 -11.96
CA SER A 4 -13.17 34.29 -11.66
C SER A 4 -13.08 33.19 -12.72
N TYR A 5 -12.86 33.55 -14.00
CA TYR A 5 -12.69 32.56 -15.08
C TYR A 5 -11.37 31.78 -14.97
N ILE A 6 -10.27 32.47 -14.61
CA ILE A 6 -8.96 31.82 -14.39
C ILE A 6 -9.02 30.87 -13.18
N PHE A 7 -9.73 31.26 -12.13
CA PHE A 7 -9.91 30.46 -10.92
C PHE A 7 -10.73 29.20 -11.24
N TYR A 8 -11.82 29.33 -11.97
CA TYR A 8 -12.68 28.22 -12.39
C TYR A 8 -11.95 27.23 -13.30
N LYS A 9 -11.16 27.73 -14.28
CA LYS A 9 -10.34 26.90 -15.17
C LYS A 9 -9.22 26.15 -14.43
N ARG A 10 -8.67 26.73 -13.38
CA ARG A 10 -7.66 26.08 -12.52
C ARG A 10 -8.28 25.02 -11.63
N TYR A 11 -9.49 25.25 -11.10
CA TYR A 11 -10.25 24.29 -10.30
C TYR A 11 -10.70 23.10 -11.13
N SER A 12 -11.26 23.31 -12.31
CA SER A 12 -11.69 22.20 -13.19
C SER A 12 -10.51 21.31 -13.63
N LYS A 13 -9.34 21.91 -13.86
CA LYS A 13 -8.12 21.17 -14.24
C LYS A 13 -7.57 20.34 -13.07
N LEU A 14 -7.68 20.84 -11.83
CA LEU A 14 -7.31 20.12 -10.60
C LEU A 14 -8.29 18.97 -10.33
N GLU A 15 -9.57 19.16 -10.55
CA GLU A 15 -10.61 18.16 -10.32
C GLU A 15 -10.51 16.99 -11.31
N ILE A 16 -10.25 17.30 -12.59
CA ILE A 16 -9.99 16.30 -13.64
C ILE A 16 -8.72 15.51 -13.30
N SER A 17 -7.63 16.19 -12.95
CA SER A 17 -6.37 15.54 -12.53
C SER A 17 -6.58 14.59 -11.34
N ASN A 18 -7.40 14.99 -10.37
CA ASN A 18 -7.69 14.20 -9.19
C ASN A 18 -8.53 12.95 -9.49
N ARG A 19 -9.46 13.04 -10.45
CA ARG A 19 -10.25 11.89 -10.90
C ARG A 19 -9.38 10.86 -11.61
N TYR A 20 -8.47 11.26 -12.49
CA TYR A 20 -7.52 10.35 -13.14
C TYR A 20 -6.58 9.67 -12.15
N MET A 21 -6.06 10.40 -11.16
CA MET A 21 -5.20 9.85 -10.12
C MET A 21 -5.91 8.77 -9.29
N LYS A 22 -7.19 9.00 -8.94
CA LYS A 22 -8.00 8.00 -8.21
C LYS A 22 -8.23 6.74 -9.07
N THR A 23 -8.62 6.91 -10.31
CA THR A 23 -8.84 5.78 -11.24
C THR A 23 -7.55 4.99 -11.45
N PHE A 24 -6.43 5.67 -11.68
CA PHE A 24 -5.12 5.04 -11.83
C PHE A 24 -4.73 4.24 -10.57
N SER A 25 -4.96 4.80 -9.38
CA SER A 25 -4.68 4.10 -8.13
C SER A 25 -5.51 2.83 -7.97
N TYR A 26 -6.79 2.82 -8.33
CA TYR A 26 -7.61 1.61 -8.33
C TYR A 26 -7.09 0.55 -9.31
N ILE A 27 -6.66 0.94 -10.50
CA ILE A 27 -6.05 0.03 -11.48
C ILE A 27 -4.78 -0.60 -10.89
N VAL A 28 -3.94 0.19 -10.25
CA VAL A 28 -2.70 -0.30 -9.61
C VAL A 28 -2.99 -1.22 -8.43
N PHE A 29 -4.10 -1.03 -7.70
CA PHE A 29 -4.47 -1.90 -6.58
C PHE A 29 -5.25 -3.15 -6.99
N SER A 30 -5.87 -3.15 -8.16
CA SER A 30 -6.69 -4.28 -8.63
C SER A 30 -5.94 -5.62 -8.69
N PRO A 31 -4.65 -5.72 -9.09
CA PRO A 31 -3.92 -6.98 -9.07
C PRO A 31 -3.79 -7.58 -7.67
N LEU A 32 -3.64 -6.75 -6.62
CA LEU A 32 -3.60 -7.26 -5.23
C LEU A 32 -4.90 -7.95 -4.84
N LEU A 33 -6.05 -7.35 -5.17
CA LEU A 33 -7.36 -7.93 -4.89
C LEU A 33 -7.58 -9.22 -5.68
N ILE A 34 -7.20 -9.22 -6.96
CA ILE A 34 -7.30 -10.41 -7.82
C ILE A 34 -6.42 -11.53 -7.28
N LEU A 35 -5.16 -11.27 -6.95
CA LEU A 35 -4.24 -12.26 -6.40
C LEU A 35 -4.74 -12.82 -5.06
N THR A 36 -5.20 -11.95 -4.17
CA THR A 36 -5.72 -12.36 -2.86
C THR A 36 -6.97 -13.23 -2.97
N SER A 37 -7.88 -12.93 -3.90
CA SER A 37 -9.08 -13.74 -4.10
C SER A 37 -8.76 -15.03 -4.85
N SER A 38 -7.92 -15.01 -5.90
CA SER A 38 -7.63 -16.17 -6.73
C SER A 38 -6.91 -17.28 -5.97
N VAL A 39 -6.08 -16.95 -4.98
CA VAL A 39 -5.39 -17.94 -4.13
C VAL A 39 -6.36 -18.91 -3.45
N TRP A 40 -7.55 -18.44 -3.06
CA TRP A 40 -8.56 -19.27 -2.37
C TRP A 40 -9.31 -20.24 -3.31
N PHE A 41 -9.23 -20.03 -4.63
CA PHE A 41 -9.92 -20.86 -5.65
C PHE A 41 -8.97 -21.73 -6.46
N THR A 42 -7.66 -21.63 -6.21
CA THR A 42 -6.63 -22.38 -6.94
C THR A 42 -6.15 -23.60 -6.15
N THR A 43 -5.46 -24.51 -6.83
CA THR A 43 -4.77 -25.64 -6.18
C THR A 43 -3.62 -25.12 -5.30
N ASP A 44 -3.25 -25.87 -4.25
CA ASP A 44 -2.26 -25.46 -3.26
C ASP A 44 -0.94 -25.00 -3.87
N TYR A 45 -0.42 -25.71 -4.88
CA TYR A 45 0.79 -25.33 -5.59
C TYR A 45 0.65 -23.99 -6.33
N LEU A 46 -0.43 -23.80 -7.06
CA LEU A 46 -0.71 -22.55 -7.77
C LEU A 46 -0.97 -21.40 -6.79
N GLY A 47 -1.66 -21.69 -5.68
CA GLY A 47 -1.87 -20.73 -4.59
C GLY A 47 -0.55 -20.26 -3.99
N LEU A 48 0.43 -21.13 -3.84
CA LEU A 48 1.76 -20.79 -3.36
C LEU A 48 2.50 -19.89 -4.36
N VAL A 49 2.47 -20.20 -5.64
CA VAL A 49 3.07 -19.36 -6.69
C VAL A 49 2.41 -17.97 -6.72
N LEU A 50 1.08 -17.91 -6.62
CA LEU A 50 0.33 -16.63 -6.56
C LEU A 50 0.68 -15.82 -5.31
N SER A 51 0.97 -16.48 -4.18
CA SER A 51 1.40 -15.79 -2.96
C SER A 51 2.78 -15.15 -3.10
N TYR A 52 3.71 -15.74 -3.86
CA TYR A 52 4.97 -15.08 -4.21
C TYR A 52 4.75 -13.86 -5.12
N PHE A 53 3.89 -13.95 -6.12
CA PHE A 53 3.52 -12.79 -6.95
C PHE A 53 2.90 -11.67 -6.10
N PHE A 54 1.98 -12.02 -5.20
CA PHE A 54 1.40 -11.07 -4.25
C PHE A 54 2.48 -10.41 -3.39
N TYR A 55 3.41 -11.19 -2.87
CA TYR A 55 4.51 -10.71 -2.05
C TYR A 55 5.35 -9.66 -2.80
N TYR A 56 5.88 -9.97 -4.00
CA TYR A 56 6.68 -9.03 -4.76
C TYR A 56 5.90 -7.77 -5.15
N TYR A 57 4.66 -7.96 -5.57
CA TYR A 57 3.82 -6.84 -5.97
C TYR A 57 3.47 -5.94 -4.78
N SER A 58 3.17 -6.51 -3.63
CA SER A 58 2.89 -5.75 -2.41
C SER A 58 4.11 -4.98 -1.89
N ALA A 59 5.32 -5.55 -2.00
CA ALA A 59 6.56 -4.85 -1.68
C ALA A 59 6.74 -3.60 -2.57
N PHE A 60 6.47 -3.72 -3.87
CA PHE A 60 6.50 -2.59 -4.81
C PHE A 60 5.49 -1.51 -4.43
N ILE A 61 4.24 -1.88 -4.12
CA ILE A 61 3.20 -0.95 -3.68
C ILE A 61 3.59 -0.23 -2.39
N LEU A 62 4.07 -0.97 -1.38
CA LEU A 62 4.51 -0.38 -0.11
C LEU A 62 5.69 0.58 -0.28
N SER A 63 6.66 0.22 -1.13
CA SER A 63 7.79 1.11 -1.42
C SER A 63 7.32 2.44 -2.03
N SER A 64 6.35 2.37 -2.94
CA SER A 64 5.74 3.54 -3.56
C SER A 64 5.02 4.42 -2.53
N PHE A 65 4.28 3.82 -1.58
CA PHE A 65 3.64 4.58 -0.50
C PHE A 65 4.64 5.23 0.45
N ILE A 66 5.70 4.52 0.84
CA ILE A 66 6.74 5.07 1.70
C ILE A 66 7.43 6.24 1.01
N PHE A 67 7.70 6.11 -0.30
CA PHE A 67 8.30 7.17 -1.10
C PHE A 67 7.39 8.39 -1.22
N LEU A 68 6.10 8.21 -1.51
CA LEU A 68 5.12 9.28 -1.52
C LEU A 68 5.02 9.95 -0.15
N TYR A 69 4.98 9.17 0.91
CA TYR A 69 4.98 9.68 2.28
C TYR A 69 6.22 10.53 2.56
N TRP A 70 7.40 10.06 2.15
CA TRP A 70 8.65 10.80 2.28
C TRP A 70 8.64 12.13 1.49
N LEU A 71 8.15 12.13 0.25
CA LEU A 71 8.03 13.34 -0.57
C LEU A 71 7.10 14.39 0.07
N TYR A 72 5.98 13.96 0.64
CA TYR A 72 5.06 14.86 1.33
C TYR A 72 5.69 15.49 2.57
N PHE A 73 6.42 14.69 3.36
CA PHE A 73 7.08 15.19 4.56
C PHE A 73 8.32 16.05 4.29
N SER A 74 9.01 15.82 3.18
CA SER A 74 10.16 16.65 2.81
C SER A 74 9.78 18.07 2.38
N LYS A 75 8.54 18.24 1.89
CA LYS A 75 8.00 19.54 1.46
C LYS A 75 7.26 20.30 2.57
N GLY A 76 6.93 19.67 3.67
CA GLY A 76 6.16 20.25 4.76
C GLY A 76 7.06 20.92 5.81
N GLU A 77 6.73 22.15 6.22
CA GLU A 77 7.32 22.88 7.35
C GLU A 77 6.99 22.25 8.72
N LEU A 78 6.35 21.10 8.73
CA LEU A 78 5.91 20.39 9.92
C LEU A 78 7.09 19.63 10.54
N GLY A 79 7.43 19.96 11.76
CA GLY A 79 8.51 19.39 12.59
C GLY A 79 8.36 17.88 12.92
N ILE A 80 7.70 17.10 12.06
CA ILE A 80 7.58 15.66 12.19
C ILE A 80 8.91 15.04 11.81
N SER A 81 9.44 14.20 12.69
CA SER A 81 10.75 13.57 12.55
C SER A 81 10.92 12.89 11.18
N LYS A 82 11.86 13.39 10.38
CA LYS A 82 12.29 12.79 9.09
C LYS A 82 12.77 11.33 9.25
N LYS A 83 12.93 10.85 10.48
CA LYS A 83 13.38 9.50 10.81
C LYS A 83 12.31 8.43 10.53
N ILE A 84 11.02 8.79 10.56
CA ILE A 84 9.92 7.83 10.40
C ILE A 84 9.95 7.08 9.07
N PRO A 85 10.06 7.73 7.89
CA PRO A 85 10.13 7.01 6.62
C PRO A 85 11.40 6.15 6.48
N PHE A 86 12.51 6.51 7.14
CA PHE A 86 13.70 5.68 7.17
C PHE A 86 13.48 4.36 7.92
N PHE A 87 12.78 4.38 9.05
CA PHE A 87 12.42 3.16 9.76
C PHE A 87 11.50 2.27 8.92
N GLN A 88 10.53 2.84 8.24
CA GLN A 88 9.64 2.08 7.35
C GLN A 88 10.41 1.44 6.19
N LEU A 89 11.32 2.18 5.56
CA LEU A 89 12.18 1.66 4.50
C LEU A 89 13.08 0.53 5.02
N PHE A 90 13.65 0.67 6.21
CA PHE A 90 14.46 -0.35 6.84
C PHE A 90 13.67 -1.65 7.09
N PHE A 91 12.48 -1.56 7.67
CA PHE A 91 11.61 -2.72 7.85
C PHE A 91 11.13 -3.34 6.53
N LEU A 92 10.91 -2.52 5.51
CA LEU A 92 10.59 -3.02 4.17
C LEU A 92 11.75 -3.83 3.60
N ILE A 93 12.99 -3.35 3.71
CA ILE A 93 14.18 -4.08 3.26
C ILE A 93 14.33 -5.40 4.00
N ILE A 94 14.16 -5.41 5.33
CA ILE A 94 14.17 -6.65 6.12
C ILE A 94 13.07 -7.60 5.63
N GLY A 95 11.85 -7.12 5.40
CA GLY A 95 10.77 -7.92 4.88
C GLY A 95 11.12 -8.53 3.52
N VAL A 96 11.74 -7.77 2.61
CA VAL A 96 12.19 -8.27 1.31
C VAL A 96 13.26 -9.37 1.48
N ILE A 97 14.23 -9.18 2.36
CA ILE A 97 15.26 -10.18 2.64
C ILE A 97 14.63 -11.46 3.21
N LEU A 98 13.71 -11.36 4.17
CA LEU A 98 13.02 -12.51 4.75
C LEU A 98 12.23 -13.30 3.70
N GLY A 99 11.54 -12.61 2.79
CA GLY A 99 10.83 -13.28 1.72
C GLY A 99 11.75 -13.98 0.71
N LEU A 100 12.95 -13.44 0.46
CA LEU A 100 13.98 -14.11 -0.35
C LEU A 100 14.58 -15.33 0.34
N LEU A 101 14.50 -15.41 1.67
CA LEU A 101 14.92 -16.55 2.50
C LEU A 101 13.76 -17.52 2.76
N ASP A 102 12.72 -17.50 1.94
CA ASP A 102 11.51 -18.33 2.04
C ASP A 102 10.66 -18.13 3.31
N HIS A 103 10.93 -17.08 4.08
CA HIS A 103 10.14 -16.71 5.26
C HIS A 103 8.99 -15.75 4.90
N ILE A 104 8.15 -16.12 3.93
CA ILE A 104 7.08 -15.27 3.37
C ILE A 104 6.10 -14.79 4.44
N ILE A 105 5.68 -15.67 5.38
CA ILE A 105 4.72 -15.31 6.44
C ILE A 105 5.27 -14.19 7.32
N LEU A 106 6.55 -14.27 7.73
CA LEU A 106 7.20 -13.22 8.50
C LEU A 106 7.33 -11.92 7.70
N SER A 107 7.68 -12.03 6.44
CA SER A 107 7.77 -10.89 5.53
C SER A 107 6.43 -10.17 5.38
N LEU A 108 5.34 -10.90 5.10
CA LEU A 108 4.00 -10.33 4.97
C LEU A 108 3.50 -9.75 6.29
N SER A 109 3.88 -10.32 7.44
CA SER A 109 3.56 -9.76 8.76
C SER A 109 4.24 -8.41 9.00
N LEU A 110 5.50 -8.26 8.57
CA LEU A 110 6.19 -6.96 8.60
C LEU A 110 5.54 -5.95 7.65
N PHE A 111 5.16 -6.37 6.44
CA PHE A 111 4.47 -5.51 5.48
C PHE A 111 3.10 -5.05 6.01
N LEU A 112 2.36 -5.94 6.67
CA LEU A 112 1.13 -5.60 7.36
C LEU A 112 1.36 -4.54 8.45
N GLY A 113 2.43 -4.70 9.23
CA GLY A 113 2.83 -3.71 10.26
C GLY A 113 3.10 -2.34 9.66
N ILE A 114 3.81 -2.26 8.53
CA ILE A 114 4.08 -1.01 7.80
C ILE A 114 2.78 -0.40 7.27
N ALA A 115 1.92 -1.19 6.63
CA ALA A 115 0.64 -0.74 6.09
C ALA A 115 -0.29 -0.22 7.20
N PHE A 116 -0.37 -0.94 8.32
CA PHE A 116 -1.14 -0.52 9.50
C PHE A 116 -0.60 0.77 10.11
N PHE A 117 0.72 0.92 10.18
CA PHE A 117 1.34 2.17 10.65
C PHE A 117 0.99 3.34 9.73
N LEU A 118 1.06 3.16 8.40
CA LEU A 118 0.64 4.17 7.42
C LEU A 118 -0.85 4.52 7.58
N TYR A 119 -1.70 3.51 7.83
CA TYR A 119 -3.13 3.71 8.09
C TYR A 119 -3.41 4.50 9.37
N SER A 120 -2.67 4.23 10.45
CA SER A 120 -2.89 4.83 11.77
C SER A 120 -2.46 6.30 11.89
N LYS A 121 -1.54 6.77 11.05
CA LYS A 121 -1.01 8.14 11.05
C LYS A 121 -2.03 9.15 10.49
N LYS A 122 -2.98 9.53 11.34
CA LYS A 122 -4.09 10.45 10.97
C LYS A 122 -3.64 11.91 10.77
N GLU A 123 -2.64 12.37 11.51
CA GLU A 123 -2.39 13.81 11.66
C GLU A 123 -1.50 14.40 10.55
N GLY A 124 -0.53 13.65 10.05
CA GLY A 124 0.38 14.15 9.01
C GLY A 124 -0.30 14.41 7.65
N TYR A 125 -1.31 13.65 7.31
CA TYR A 125 -2.02 13.79 6.02
C TYR A 125 -3.06 14.90 6.01
N LYS A 126 -3.66 15.24 7.16
CA LYS A 126 -4.72 16.25 7.24
C LYS A 126 -4.26 17.66 6.88
N LEU A 127 -2.98 17.96 7.06
CA LEU A 127 -2.41 19.29 6.85
C LEU A 127 -1.97 19.54 5.39
N VAL A 128 -1.74 18.49 4.61
CA VAL A 128 -1.13 18.59 3.27
C VAL A 128 -2.11 18.19 2.17
N LEU A 129 -3.08 17.33 2.47
CA LEU A 129 -4.04 16.80 1.50
C LEU A 129 -5.44 17.37 1.75
N TYR A 130 -6.16 17.67 0.66
CA TYR A 130 -7.60 17.89 0.74
C TYR A 130 -8.27 16.71 1.43
N SER A 131 -9.29 16.95 2.23
CA SER A 131 -9.97 15.93 3.04
C SER A 131 -10.43 14.69 2.23
N SER A 132 -10.80 14.88 0.97
CA SER A 132 -11.19 13.80 0.06
C SER A 132 -10.04 12.88 -0.34
N ASP A 133 -8.84 13.43 -0.54
CA ASP A 133 -7.67 12.67 -0.98
C ASP A 133 -7.06 11.92 0.19
N PHE A 134 -7.14 12.49 1.37
CA PHE A 134 -6.76 11.83 2.61
C PHE A 134 -7.61 10.58 2.88
N LEU A 135 -8.94 10.71 2.75
CA LEU A 135 -9.86 9.58 2.93
C LEU A 135 -9.58 8.47 1.91
N PHE A 136 -9.29 8.85 0.68
CA PHE A 136 -8.97 7.92 -0.40
C PHE A 136 -7.70 7.12 -0.10
N ILE A 137 -6.59 7.77 0.28
CA ILE A 137 -5.32 7.09 0.63
C ILE A 137 -5.51 6.18 1.84
N LYS A 138 -6.28 6.64 2.83
CA LYS A 138 -6.62 5.84 4.00
C LYS A 138 -7.38 4.56 3.63
N ASN A 139 -8.35 4.65 2.72
CA ASN A 139 -9.11 3.50 2.25
C ASN A 139 -8.23 2.52 1.47
N LEU A 140 -7.30 3.00 0.64
CA LEU A 140 -6.34 2.14 -0.06
C LEU A 140 -5.44 1.38 0.93
N ASN A 141 -4.93 2.05 1.97
CA ASN A 141 -4.15 1.39 3.01
C ASN A 141 -4.96 0.36 3.81
N LEU A 142 -6.25 0.62 4.05
CA LEU A 142 -7.14 -0.35 4.69
C LEU A 142 -7.32 -1.59 3.81
N ILE A 143 -7.56 -1.42 2.51
CA ILE A 143 -7.67 -2.52 1.55
C ILE A 143 -6.37 -3.34 1.55
N LEU A 144 -5.22 -2.68 1.55
CA LEU A 144 -3.92 -3.35 1.59
C LEU A 144 -3.76 -4.19 2.87
N CYS A 145 -4.13 -3.66 4.04
CA CYS A 145 -4.11 -4.41 5.30
C CYS A 145 -5.01 -5.66 5.23
N ILE A 146 -6.21 -5.52 4.68
CA ILE A 146 -7.15 -6.63 4.51
C ILE A 146 -6.52 -7.71 3.59
N CYS A 147 -5.94 -7.31 2.46
CA CYS A 147 -5.27 -8.25 1.55
C CYS A 147 -4.12 -9.01 2.24
N PHE A 148 -3.30 -8.34 3.05
CA PHE A 148 -2.24 -9.00 3.82
C PHE A 148 -2.79 -10.02 4.81
N ILE A 149 -3.85 -9.66 5.57
CA ILE A 149 -4.47 -10.57 6.53
C ILE A 149 -4.97 -11.83 5.82
N PHE A 150 -5.72 -11.68 4.71
CA PHE A 150 -6.24 -12.81 3.96
C PHE A 150 -5.12 -13.70 3.40
N MET A 151 -4.03 -13.11 2.92
CA MET A 151 -2.89 -13.86 2.41
C MET A 151 -2.14 -14.60 3.52
N ILE A 152 -1.93 -13.98 4.68
CA ILE A 152 -1.32 -14.63 5.84
C ILE A 152 -2.18 -15.80 6.33
N VAL A 153 -3.50 -15.60 6.42
CA VAL A 153 -4.44 -16.67 6.81
C VAL A 153 -4.36 -17.84 5.84
N PHE A 154 -4.30 -17.57 4.53
CA PHE A 154 -4.11 -18.63 3.53
C PHE A 154 -2.81 -19.43 3.76
N LEU A 155 -1.68 -18.72 3.92
CA LEU A 155 -0.37 -19.37 4.12
C LEU A 155 -0.25 -20.09 5.47
N CYS A 156 -1.00 -19.68 6.48
CA CYS A 156 -1.07 -20.36 7.77
C CYS A 156 -1.99 -21.58 7.76
N ASN A 157 -2.72 -21.82 6.66
CA ASN A 157 -3.61 -22.96 6.56
C ASN A 157 -2.81 -24.28 6.57
N PRO A 158 -3.14 -25.23 7.46
CA PRO A 158 -2.42 -26.51 7.57
C PRO A 158 -2.40 -27.33 6.28
N TYR A 159 -3.33 -27.14 5.38
CA TYR A 159 -3.39 -27.84 4.08
C TYR A 159 -2.32 -27.34 3.08
N THR A 160 -1.75 -26.15 3.27
CA THR A 160 -0.68 -25.63 2.40
C THR A 160 0.72 -25.96 2.92
N LYS A 161 0.86 -26.49 4.15
CA LYS A 161 2.15 -26.81 4.79
C LYS A 161 3.05 -27.83 4.07
N PRO A 162 2.55 -28.85 3.33
CA PRO A 162 3.46 -29.79 2.65
C PRO A 162 4.39 -29.15 1.64
N TYR A 163 4.11 -27.93 1.19
CA TYR A 163 4.91 -27.22 0.18
C TYR A 163 5.80 -26.12 0.74
N LEU A 164 5.74 -25.90 2.07
CA LEU A 164 6.51 -24.85 2.76
C LEU A 164 7.71 -25.40 3.58
N ASN A 165 7.90 -26.73 3.57
CA ASN A 165 9.03 -27.40 4.25
C ASN A 165 10.13 -27.78 3.28
#